data_2345840ad1be81d35b589d09d53b9ec1
#
_entry.id   2345840ad1be81d35b589d09d53b9ec1
#
_cell.length_a   1.000
_cell.length_b   1.000
_cell.length_c   1.000
_cell.angle_alpha   90.00
_cell.angle_beta   90.00
_cell.angle_gamma   90.00
#
_symmetry.space_group_name_H-M   'P 1'
#
loop_
_entity.id
_entity.type
_entity.pdbx_description
1 polymer ?
#
loop_
_entity_poly.entity_id
_entity_poly.type
_entity_poly.pdbx_seq_one_letter_code
_entity_poly.pdbx_strand_id
1 'polypeptide(L)'
;MAEELEHEPQPQEPQNGLPEGEAVPTDGAEPEKKEKKPSEDLFYWLNALTTALVSLVLVFTFIGRLTRVQGESMTNTLQDQQLLLVWSLGYEPKQGDIVVLNKTTVEHLGGVAIVKRVIATGGQTVDIDYESNSVYVDGVLLDEPYIREPMDDVTSDPNRTQTHFEVPEGEIFVMGDNR
;
A
#
# COMPACT_ATOMS: atom_id res chain seq x y z
N MET A 1 5.75 81.90 -10.04
CA MET A 1 4.95 82.71 -9.10
C MET A 1 4.92 81.91 -7.82
N ALA A 2 5.71 82.39 -7.00
CA ALA A 2 5.62 82.85 -5.61
C ALA A 2 5.68 81.67 -4.63
N GLU A 3 6.78 81.46 -3.95
CA GLU A 3 7.25 82.18 -2.75
C GLU A 3 6.32 81.87 -1.58
N GLU A 4 6.66 81.48 -0.43
CA GLU A 4 7.71 81.89 0.54
C GLU A 4 7.67 80.93 1.72
N LEU A 5 8.78 80.47 2.20
CA LEU A 5 9.61 80.97 3.30
C LEU A 5 9.14 80.58 4.74
N GLU A 6 10.01 79.85 5.36
CA GLU A 6 10.65 80.04 6.66
C GLU A 6 9.82 79.95 7.95
N HIS A 7 10.19 79.07 8.84
CA HIS A 7 10.86 79.53 10.08
C HIS A 7 11.20 78.36 11.03
N GLU A 8 12.46 78.10 11.19
CA GLU A 8 13.06 77.51 12.41
C GLU A 8 13.09 78.56 13.49
N PRO A 9 13.03 78.28 14.79
CA PRO A 9 14.25 78.20 15.56
C PRO A 9 14.26 77.13 16.69
N GLN A 10 15.43 76.56 16.89
CA GLN A 10 15.96 76.03 18.16
C GLN A 10 16.31 77.19 19.11
N PRO A 11 16.87 76.97 20.31
CA PRO A 11 16.82 75.91 21.33
C PRO A 11 16.61 76.47 22.75
N GLN A 12 16.36 75.65 23.76
CA GLN A 12 16.74 75.95 25.14
C GLN A 12 16.72 74.71 26.05
N GLU A 13 17.92 74.27 26.43
CA GLU A 13 18.18 73.71 27.77
C GLU A 13 18.29 74.85 28.76
N PRO A 14 18.04 74.73 30.07
CA PRO A 14 18.82 73.90 30.95
C PRO A 14 18.13 73.38 32.26
N GLN A 15 18.87 72.46 32.91
CA GLN A 15 19.06 72.29 34.34
C GLN A 15 18.16 71.43 35.22
N ASN A 16 18.78 70.32 35.58
CA ASN A 16 19.13 69.96 36.98
C ASN A 16 17.99 69.58 37.95
N GLY A 17 18.02 68.36 38.39
CA GLY A 17 17.30 67.90 39.57
C GLY A 17 17.33 66.37 39.71
N LEU A 18 18.45 65.83 40.25
CA LEU A 18 18.43 64.53 40.89
C LEU A 18 17.57 64.59 42.16
N PRO A 19 16.79 63.57 42.45
CA PRO A 19 17.10 62.83 43.66
C PRO A 19 17.11 61.32 43.48
N GLU A 20 17.84 60.78 44.37
CA GLU A 20 18.19 59.41 44.70
C GLU A 20 17.03 58.41 44.73
N GLY A 21 17.34 57.19 44.25
CA GLY A 21 16.96 56.00 44.96
C GLY A 21 15.62 55.34 44.64
N GLU A 22 15.58 54.57 43.57
CA GLU A 22 14.70 53.37 43.64
C GLU A 22 15.39 52.25 42.88
N ALA A 23 15.52 51.15 43.64
CA ALA A 23 16.15 49.94 43.20
C ALA A 23 15.40 49.31 42.02
N VAL A 24 16.07 49.08 40.94
CA VAL A 24 15.63 48.23 39.81
C VAL A 24 15.62 46.79 40.30
N PRO A 25 14.49 46.08 40.33
CA PRO A 25 14.50 44.64 40.47
C PRO A 25 15.05 44.06 39.18
N THR A 26 16.23 43.55 39.20
CA THR A 26 16.78 42.64 38.21
C THR A 26 16.00 41.31 38.35
N ASP A 27 14.85 41.22 37.71
CA ASP A 27 14.22 39.94 37.51
C ASP A 27 14.83 39.28 36.26
N GLY A 28 16.01 38.75 36.47
CA GLY A 28 16.66 37.81 35.59
C GLY A 28 16.19 36.40 35.93
N ALA A 29 14.90 36.12 35.73
CA ALA A 29 14.44 34.76 35.75
C ALA A 29 14.94 34.10 34.46
N GLU A 30 16.11 33.47 34.50
CA GLU A 30 16.47 32.42 33.57
C GLU A 30 15.36 31.37 33.61
N PRO A 31 14.85 30.92 32.44
CA PRO A 31 13.89 29.83 32.45
C PRO A 31 14.56 28.62 33.09
N GLU A 32 14.07 28.21 34.26
CA GLU A 32 14.46 26.96 34.88
C GLU A 32 14.37 25.85 33.85
N LYS A 33 15.49 25.35 33.35
CA LYS A 33 15.58 24.08 32.65
C LYS A 33 15.12 23.02 33.64
N LYS A 34 13.83 22.69 33.57
CA LYS A 34 13.28 21.50 34.23
C LYS A 34 14.11 20.32 33.75
N GLU A 35 14.99 19.81 34.58
CA GLU A 35 15.67 18.55 34.36
C GLU A 35 14.60 17.47 34.20
N LYS A 36 14.39 17.02 32.97
CA LYS A 36 13.48 15.91 32.69
C LYS A 36 14.03 14.68 33.40
N LYS A 37 13.23 14.11 34.27
CA LYS A 37 13.60 12.89 34.99
C LYS A 37 13.83 11.79 33.96
N PRO A 38 14.90 11.00 34.05
CA PRO A 38 15.21 9.94 33.08
C PRO A 38 14.10 8.90 32.95
N SER A 39 13.22 8.77 33.96
CA SER A 39 12.04 7.92 33.91
C SER A 39 10.94 8.45 32.97
N GLU A 40 10.81 9.76 32.80
CA GLU A 40 9.82 10.36 31.88
C GLU A 40 10.26 10.15 30.41
N ASP A 41 11.55 10.29 30.14
CA ASP A 41 12.11 10.03 28.82
C ASP A 41 11.99 8.54 28.46
N LEU A 42 12.27 7.64 29.41
CA LEU A 42 12.10 6.19 29.18
C LEU A 42 10.64 5.83 28.90
N PHE A 43 9.69 6.40 29.64
CA PHE A 43 8.27 6.16 29.42
C PHE A 43 7.82 6.67 28.04
N TYR A 44 8.31 7.83 27.62
CA TYR A 44 8.04 8.38 26.28
C TYR A 44 8.56 7.46 25.18
N TRP A 45 9.80 6.98 25.30
CA TRP A 45 10.38 6.04 24.35
C TRP A 45 9.66 4.71 24.29
N LEU A 46 9.25 4.17 25.43
CA LEU A 46 8.45 2.93 25.50
C LEU A 46 7.10 3.11 24.82
N ASN A 47 6.42 4.22 25.05
CA ASN A 47 5.14 4.51 24.41
C ASN A 47 5.30 4.67 22.89
N ALA A 48 6.31 5.39 22.43
CA ALA A 48 6.63 5.54 21.03
C ALA A 48 6.93 4.19 20.35
N LEU A 49 7.74 3.35 21.00
CA LEU A 49 8.07 2.02 20.51
C LEU A 49 6.82 1.12 20.42
N THR A 50 5.99 1.13 21.46
CA THR A 50 4.75 0.35 21.49
C THR A 50 3.80 0.80 20.38
N THR A 51 3.62 2.11 20.21
CA THR A 51 2.77 2.66 19.14
C THR A 51 3.29 2.29 17.77
N ALA A 52 4.60 2.39 17.55
CA ALA A 52 5.23 2.00 16.28
C ALA A 52 5.03 0.50 16.00
N LEU A 53 5.21 -0.36 17.01
CA LEU A 53 5.03 -1.80 16.86
C LEU A 53 3.57 -2.16 16.55
N VAL A 54 2.63 -1.57 17.28
CA VAL A 54 1.18 -1.79 17.04
C VAL A 54 0.82 -1.32 15.63
N SER A 55 1.28 -0.14 15.22
CA SER A 55 1.02 0.38 13.87
C SER A 55 1.60 -0.54 12.79
N LEU A 56 2.81 -1.06 12.99
CA LEU A 56 3.44 -2.00 12.08
C LEU A 56 2.61 -3.29 11.94
N VAL A 57 2.17 -3.86 13.06
CA VAL A 57 1.33 -5.06 13.07
C VAL A 57 0.01 -4.81 12.33
N LEU A 58 -0.63 -3.66 12.56
CA LEU A 58 -1.88 -3.31 11.87
C LEU A 58 -1.67 -3.18 10.36
N VAL A 59 -0.59 -2.53 9.93
CA VAL A 59 -0.26 -2.40 8.50
C VAL A 59 -0.12 -3.77 7.84
N PHE A 60 0.69 -4.67 8.41
CA PHE A 60 0.91 -6.00 7.84
C PHE A 60 -0.28 -6.95 7.99
N THR A 61 -1.22 -6.66 8.91
CA THR A 61 -2.43 -7.48 9.07
C THR A 61 -3.52 -7.08 8.09
N PHE A 62 -3.71 -5.77 7.87
CA PHE A 62 -4.87 -5.25 7.12
C PHE A 62 -4.53 -4.73 5.72
N ILE A 63 -3.30 -4.27 5.48
CA ILE A 63 -2.95 -3.60 4.23
C ILE A 63 -2.15 -4.52 3.32
N GLY A 64 -1.09 -5.14 3.82
CA GLY A 64 -0.20 -5.93 3.00
C GLY A 64 0.24 -7.22 3.69
N ARG A 65 0.25 -8.31 2.94
CA ARG A 65 0.73 -9.61 3.43
C ARG A 65 1.92 -10.07 2.63
N LEU A 66 2.93 -10.55 3.32
CA LEU A 66 4.04 -11.27 2.69
C LEU A 66 3.63 -12.72 2.51
N THR A 67 3.69 -13.21 1.30
CA THR A 67 3.46 -14.62 0.96
C THR A 67 4.56 -15.15 0.06
N ARG A 68 4.68 -16.45 -0.01
CA ARG A 68 5.70 -17.10 -0.84
C ARG A 68 5.02 -17.94 -1.91
N VAL A 69 5.48 -17.79 -3.14
CA VAL A 69 5.01 -18.59 -4.28
C VAL A 69 5.36 -20.05 -4.02
N GLN A 70 4.41 -20.95 -4.25
CA GLN A 70 4.62 -22.40 -4.20
C GLN A 70 4.16 -23.02 -5.52
N GLY A 71 5.05 -23.76 -6.15
CA GLY A 71 4.81 -24.45 -7.41
C GLY A 71 5.14 -23.62 -8.65
N GLU A 72 4.97 -24.27 -9.79
CA GLU A 72 5.42 -23.76 -11.09
C GLU A 72 4.30 -23.22 -11.98
N SER A 73 3.07 -23.18 -11.48
CA SER A 73 1.89 -22.79 -12.30
C SER A 73 1.89 -21.35 -12.80
N MET A 74 2.80 -20.50 -12.30
CA MET A 74 3.00 -19.13 -12.72
C MET A 74 4.39 -18.91 -13.34
N THR A 75 5.08 -20.01 -13.69
CA THR A 75 6.43 -19.95 -14.26
C THR A 75 6.43 -19.19 -15.57
N ASN A 76 7.45 -18.47 -15.78
CA ASN A 76 7.90 -17.32 -16.50
C ASN A 76 7.59 -16.02 -15.77
N THR A 77 6.39 -15.82 -15.25
CA THR A 77 6.02 -14.58 -14.57
C THR A 77 6.49 -14.56 -13.12
N LEU A 78 6.29 -15.67 -12.40
CA LEU A 78 6.72 -15.85 -11.01
C LEU A 78 7.43 -17.19 -10.84
N GLN A 79 8.52 -17.16 -10.09
CA GLN A 79 9.32 -18.36 -9.78
C GLN A 79 8.89 -18.98 -8.46
N ASP A 80 9.08 -20.30 -8.35
CA ASP A 80 8.89 -21.00 -7.07
C ASP A 80 9.74 -20.37 -5.96
N GLN A 81 9.22 -20.33 -4.74
CA GLN A 81 9.82 -19.70 -3.53
C GLN A 81 10.01 -18.19 -3.60
N GLN A 82 9.59 -17.49 -4.64
CA GLN A 82 9.65 -16.05 -4.70
C GLN A 82 8.76 -15.41 -3.62
N LEU A 83 9.27 -14.38 -2.97
CA LEU A 83 8.53 -13.62 -1.96
C LEU A 83 7.67 -12.53 -2.62
N LEU A 84 6.38 -12.54 -2.32
CA LEU A 84 5.42 -11.56 -2.82
C LEU A 84 4.89 -10.68 -1.68
N LEU A 85 4.76 -9.40 -1.96
CA LEU A 85 3.97 -8.48 -1.15
C LEU A 85 2.59 -8.35 -1.80
N VAL A 86 1.57 -8.84 -1.10
CA VAL A 86 0.17 -8.84 -1.57
C VAL A 86 -0.57 -7.68 -0.94
N TRP A 87 -1.16 -6.85 -1.79
CA TRP A 87 -2.03 -5.76 -1.36
C TRP A 87 -3.49 -6.19 -1.41
N SER A 88 -4.25 -5.98 -0.34
CA SER A 88 -5.65 -6.44 -0.26
C SER A 88 -6.65 -5.33 0.09
N LEU A 89 -6.19 -4.18 0.58
CA LEU A 89 -7.10 -3.11 1.02
C LEU A 89 -7.70 -2.35 -0.18
N GLY A 90 -9.03 -2.40 -0.31
CA GLY A 90 -9.74 -1.68 -1.37
C GLY A 90 -9.43 -2.16 -2.79
N TYR A 91 -8.96 -3.41 -2.93
CA TYR A 91 -8.59 -3.99 -4.22
C TYR A 91 -9.78 -4.75 -4.83
N GLU A 92 -10.08 -4.45 -6.08
CA GLU A 92 -11.03 -5.18 -6.92
C GLU A 92 -10.27 -5.83 -8.08
N PRO A 93 -10.41 -7.16 -8.27
CA PRO A 93 -9.72 -7.88 -9.33
C PRO A 93 -10.13 -7.42 -10.71
N LYS A 94 -9.15 -7.28 -11.61
CA LYS A 94 -9.35 -6.97 -13.03
C LYS A 94 -8.68 -8.02 -13.90
N GLN A 95 -9.17 -8.17 -15.13
CA GLN A 95 -8.56 -9.04 -16.12
C GLN A 95 -7.06 -8.72 -16.28
N GLY A 96 -6.23 -9.76 -16.24
CA GLY A 96 -4.78 -9.66 -16.33
C GLY A 96 -4.05 -9.54 -14.99
N ASP A 97 -4.74 -9.23 -13.89
CA ASP A 97 -4.13 -9.12 -12.57
C ASP A 97 -3.66 -10.48 -12.03
N ILE A 98 -2.58 -10.47 -11.26
CA ILE A 98 -2.11 -11.65 -10.52
C ILE A 98 -2.65 -11.59 -9.10
N VAL A 99 -3.40 -12.61 -8.71
CA VAL A 99 -4.08 -12.68 -7.42
C VAL A 99 -3.61 -13.86 -6.59
N VAL A 100 -3.65 -13.69 -5.27
CA VAL A 100 -3.42 -14.77 -4.30
C VAL A 100 -4.75 -15.20 -3.72
N LEU A 101 -5.13 -16.43 -3.98
CA LEU A 101 -6.39 -17.02 -3.55
C LEU A 101 -6.16 -17.90 -2.32
N ASN A 102 -6.87 -17.60 -1.24
CA ASN A 102 -6.95 -18.47 -0.08
C ASN A 102 -8.16 -19.38 -0.23
N LYS A 103 -7.97 -20.55 -0.80
CA LYS A 103 -9.08 -21.47 -1.00
C LYS A 103 -9.20 -22.43 0.18
N THR A 104 -9.95 -22.01 1.20
CA THR A 104 -10.37 -22.87 2.31
C THR A 104 -11.46 -23.87 1.91
N THR A 105 -12.11 -23.65 0.77
CA THR A 105 -13.29 -24.41 0.31
C THR A 105 -12.96 -25.61 -0.58
N VAL A 106 -11.73 -25.72 -1.08
CA VAL A 106 -11.32 -26.87 -1.90
C VAL A 106 -10.49 -27.82 -1.04
N GLU A 107 -11.11 -28.92 -0.64
CA GLU A 107 -10.51 -29.95 0.22
C GLU A 107 -9.16 -30.50 -0.28
N HIS A 108 -8.92 -30.45 -1.59
CA HIS A 108 -7.69 -30.98 -2.21
C HIS A 108 -6.47 -30.06 -2.05
N LEU A 109 -6.64 -28.78 -1.71
CA LEU A 109 -5.53 -27.84 -1.59
C LEU A 109 -5.07 -27.62 -0.16
N GLY A 110 -5.65 -28.29 0.83
CA GLY A 110 -5.18 -28.27 2.21
C GLY A 110 -5.02 -26.89 2.84
N GLY A 111 -5.76 -25.87 2.37
CA GLY A 111 -5.66 -24.50 2.84
C GLY A 111 -4.45 -23.72 2.34
N VAL A 112 -3.73 -24.23 1.34
CA VAL A 112 -2.57 -23.55 0.73
C VAL A 112 -3.05 -22.40 -0.15
N ALA A 113 -2.43 -21.22 0.03
CA ALA A 113 -2.66 -20.09 -0.87
C ALA A 113 -2.11 -20.40 -2.27
N ILE A 114 -2.91 -20.19 -3.30
CA ILE A 114 -2.49 -20.35 -4.69
C ILE A 114 -2.39 -19.00 -5.38
N VAL A 115 -1.43 -18.86 -6.28
CA VAL A 115 -1.25 -17.65 -7.10
C VAL A 115 -1.69 -17.96 -8.51
N LYS A 116 -2.55 -17.12 -9.07
CA LYS A 116 -3.11 -17.26 -10.43
C LYS A 116 -3.31 -15.91 -11.08
N ARG A 117 -3.53 -15.91 -12.41
CA ARG A 117 -3.90 -14.73 -13.18
C ARG A 117 -5.41 -14.68 -13.39
N VAL A 118 -6.01 -13.51 -13.23
CA VAL A 118 -7.43 -13.25 -13.55
C VAL A 118 -7.59 -13.22 -15.06
N ILE A 119 -8.42 -14.12 -15.56
CA ILE A 119 -8.78 -14.21 -17.00
C ILE A 119 -10.08 -13.48 -17.26
N ALA A 120 -11.07 -13.65 -16.38
CA ALA A 120 -12.35 -12.98 -16.49
C ALA A 120 -12.92 -12.64 -15.11
N THR A 121 -13.83 -11.69 -15.07
CA THR A 121 -14.56 -11.24 -13.88
C THR A 121 -16.03 -11.53 -14.00
N GLY A 122 -16.79 -11.36 -12.91
CA GLY A 122 -18.22 -11.66 -12.88
C GLY A 122 -19.02 -11.07 -14.04
N GLY A 123 -19.97 -11.84 -14.56
CA GLY A 123 -20.81 -11.51 -15.70
C GLY A 123 -20.18 -11.81 -17.07
N GLN A 124 -18.91 -12.22 -17.13
CA GLN A 124 -18.25 -12.58 -18.39
C GLN A 124 -18.30 -14.07 -18.68
N THR A 125 -18.11 -14.44 -19.95
CA THR A 125 -17.96 -15.82 -20.41
C THR A 125 -16.51 -16.12 -20.78
N VAL A 126 -16.08 -17.35 -20.53
CA VAL A 126 -14.75 -17.84 -20.91
C VAL A 126 -14.91 -19.10 -21.76
N ASP A 127 -14.39 -19.07 -22.96
CA ASP A 127 -14.31 -20.23 -23.85
C ASP A 127 -12.85 -20.64 -24.04
N ILE A 128 -12.56 -21.92 -23.85
CA ILE A 128 -11.23 -22.49 -23.97
C ILE A 128 -11.19 -23.42 -25.17
N ASP A 129 -10.37 -23.10 -26.15
CA ASP A 129 -10.07 -23.97 -27.29
C ASP A 129 -8.72 -24.62 -27.09
N TYR A 130 -8.73 -25.88 -26.70
CA TYR A 130 -7.52 -26.67 -26.46
C TYR A 130 -6.81 -27.05 -27.77
N GLU A 131 -7.52 -27.13 -28.91
CA GLU A 131 -6.91 -27.47 -30.19
C GLU A 131 -6.05 -26.33 -30.72
N SER A 132 -6.56 -25.10 -30.62
CA SER A 132 -5.82 -23.89 -31.03
C SER A 132 -5.00 -23.25 -29.90
N ASN A 133 -5.07 -23.80 -28.68
CA ASN A 133 -4.44 -23.23 -27.48
C ASN A 133 -4.87 -21.79 -27.20
N SER A 134 -6.14 -21.51 -27.41
CA SER A 134 -6.67 -20.16 -27.35
C SER A 134 -7.71 -20.01 -26.25
N VAL A 135 -7.74 -18.86 -25.58
CA VAL A 135 -8.77 -18.49 -24.61
C VAL A 135 -9.52 -17.28 -25.13
N TYR A 136 -10.83 -17.35 -25.07
CA TYR A 136 -11.72 -16.25 -25.46
C TYR A 136 -12.47 -15.76 -24.24
N VAL A 137 -12.60 -14.46 -24.10
CA VAL A 137 -13.44 -13.82 -23.06
C VAL A 137 -14.50 -13.00 -23.78
N ASP A 138 -15.77 -13.30 -23.51
CA ASP A 138 -16.94 -12.72 -24.21
C ASP A 138 -16.81 -12.83 -25.75
N GLY A 139 -16.25 -13.96 -26.23
CA GLY A 139 -16.01 -14.22 -27.65
C GLY A 139 -14.82 -13.47 -28.25
N VAL A 140 -14.06 -12.71 -27.48
CA VAL A 140 -12.85 -12.01 -27.93
C VAL A 140 -11.62 -12.82 -27.56
N LEU A 141 -10.75 -13.09 -28.53
CA LEU A 141 -9.48 -13.78 -28.31
C LEU A 141 -8.61 -12.99 -27.32
N LEU A 142 -8.18 -13.66 -26.25
CA LEU A 142 -7.29 -13.08 -25.26
C LEU A 142 -5.85 -13.09 -25.77
N ASP A 143 -5.17 -11.95 -25.67
CA ASP A 143 -3.73 -11.84 -25.93
C ASP A 143 -2.94 -12.26 -24.69
N GLU A 144 -2.21 -13.37 -24.78
CA GLU A 144 -1.57 -14.02 -23.62
C GLU A 144 -0.05 -14.19 -23.81
N PRO A 145 0.71 -13.09 -23.92
CA PRO A 145 2.16 -13.15 -24.14
C PRO A 145 2.95 -13.73 -22.95
N TYR A 146 2.27 -13.95 -21.83
CA TYR A 146 2.85 -14.44 -20.58
C TYR A 146 2.85 -15.98 -20.47
N ILE A 147 2.13 -16.71 -21.34
CA ILE A 147 2.09 -18.17 -21.27
C ILE A 147 3.47 -18.77 -21.55
N ARG A 148 3.82 -19.78 -20.77
CA ARG A 148 5.08 -20.51 -20.94
C ARG A 148 4.97 -21.62 -21.97
N GLU A 149 3.96 -22.45 -21.81
CA GLU A 149 3.74 -23.65 -22.62
C GLU A 149 2.29 -23.69 -23.08
N PRO A 150 2.02 -24.22 -24.27
CA PRO A 150 0.65 -24.47 -24.72
C PRO A 150 -0.11 -25.36 -23.72
N MET A 151 -1.41 -25.27 -23.74
CA MET A 151 -2.26 -26.14 -22.93
C MET A 151 -2.06 -27.59 -23.35
N ASP A 152 -1.93 -28.51 -22.37
CA ASP A 152 -1.90 -29.92 -22.66
C ASP A 152 -3.20 -30.38 -23.31
N ASP A 153 -3.12 -31.36 -24.22
CA ASP A 153 -4.26 -31.94 -24.88
C ASP A 153 -5.26 -32.50 -23.86
N VAL A 154 -6.56 -32.19 -24.08
CA VAL A 154 -7.69 -32.59 -23.20
C VAL A 154 -7.77 -34.11 -22.95
N THR A 155 -7.13 -34.88 -23.83
CA THR A 155 -7.13 -36.34 -23.76
C THR A 155 -6.44 -36.90 -22.52
N SER A 156 -5.61 -36.11 -21.85
CA SER A 156 -4.84 -36.53 -20.67
C SER A 156 -5.55 -36.34 -19.33
N ASP A 157 -6.57 -35.48 -19.26
CA ASP A 157 -7.34 -35.23 -18.02
C ASP A 157 -8.86 -35.24 -18.29
N PRO A 158 -9.58 -36.29 -17.88
CA PRO A 158 -11.03 -36.40 -18.08
C PRO A 158 -11.83 -35.31 -17.35
N ASN A 159 -11.23 -34.55 -16.44
CA ASN A 159 -11.88 -33.43 -15.77
C ASN A 159 -11.78 -32.10 -16.57
N ARG A 160 -10.98 -32.06 -17.63
CA ARG A 160 -10.83 -30.90 -18.53
C ARG A 160 -11.78 -30.93 -19.74
N THR A 161 -12.95 -31.57 -19.62
CA THR A 161 -13.90 -31.67 -20.71
C THR A 161 -14.77 -30.42 -20.89
N GLN A 162 -14.79 -29.54 -19.89
CA GLN A 162 -15.55 -28.30 -19.95
C GLN A 162 -14.71 -27.21 -20.64
N THR A 163 -15.23 -26.67 -21.70
CA THR A 163 -14.59 -25.64 -22.53
C THR A 163 -15.27 -24.28 -22.42
N HIS A 164 -16.50 -24.24 -21.88
CA HIS A 164 -17.30 -23.03 -21.72
C HIS A 164 -17.64 -22.80 -20.24
N PHE A 165 -17.39 -21.57 -19.77
CA PHE A 165 -17.61 -21.15 -18.37
C PHE A 165 -18.32 -19.81 -18.34
N GLU A 166 -19.42 -19.73 -17.61
CA GLU A 166 -20.04 -18.46 -17.23
C GLU A 166 -19.51 -18.06 -15.84
N VAL A 167 -18.96 -16.87 -15.72
CA VAL A 167 -18.41 -16.38 -14.45
C VAL A 167 -19.51 -15.68 -13.65
N PRO A 168 -19.94 -16.22 -12.49
CA PRO A 168 -20.99 -15.60 -11.69
C PRO A 168 -20.59 -14.21 -11.18
N GLU A 169 -21.58 -13.36 -10.93
CA GLU A 169 -21.32 -12.05 -10.33
C GLU A 169 -20.62 -12.17 -8.99
N GLY A 170 -19.56 -11.37 -8.80
CA GLY A 170 -18.73 -11.39 -7.60
C GLY A 170 -17.67 -12.49 -7.56
N GLU A 171 -17.58 -13.31 -8.62
CA GLU A 171 -16.52 -14.32 -8.79
C GLU A 171 -15.51 -13.91 -9.86
N ILE A 172 -14.41 -14.64 -9.92
CA ILE A 172 -13.37 -14.46 -10.94
C ILE A 172 -12.97 -15.82 -11.50
N PHE A 173 -12.71 -15.85 -12.80
CA PHE A 173 -12.08 -17.00 -13.45
C PHE A 173 -10.58 -16.79 -13.54
N VAL A 174 -9.81 -17.77 -13.10
CA VAL A 174 -8.36 -17.66 -13.01
C VAL A 174 -7.64 -18.83 -13.64
N MET A 175 -6.50 -18.56 -14.28
CA MET A 175 -5.62 -19.58 -14.83
C MET A 175 -4.16 -19.36 -14.41
N GLY A 176 -3.34 -20.37 -14.55
CA GLY A 176 -1.89 -20.23 -14.43
C GLY A 176 -1.28 -19.68 -15.72
N ASP A 177 -0.09 -19.11 -15.64
CA ASP A 177 0.72 -18.70 -16.78
C ASP A 177 1.48 -19.91 -17.39
N ASN A 178 1.67 -20.95 -16.59
CA ASN A 178 2.11 -22.28 -17.03
C ASN A 178 0.86 -23.18 -17.08
N ARG A 179 0.44 -23.54 -18.27
CA ARG A 179 -0.84 -24.21 -18.58
C ARG A 179 -0.73 -25.71 -18.46
#